data_bdac4199bcc830d30c9214da6f1ea8c6
#
_entry.id   bdac4199bcc830d30c9214da6f1ea8c6
#
_cell.length_a   1.000
_cell.length_b   1.000
_cell.length_c   1.000
_cell.angle_alpha   90.00
_cell.angle_beta   90.00
_cell.angle_gamma   90.00
#
_symmetry.space_group_name_H-M   'P 1'
#
loop_
_entity.id
_entity.type
_entity.pdbx_description
1 polymer ?
#
loop_
_entity_poly.entity_id
_entity_poly.type
_entity_poly.pdbx_seq_one_letter_code
_entity_poly.pdbx_strand_id
1 'polypeptide(L)'
;LVDIPGTKGGNILMYGHLDKQPEMEGWNNGMGPWTPVIKDEKLYGRGGADDGYALFASLCAVNALFDQNLETPRILIFIEFCEESGSPDLPHYMDKCSKRIGNPDLVICLDSGAGDYKRFWTTTSLRGLVGCSLKVGVLEEGVHSGGASGHVPSSFRIARQLLSRLEDENTGEIKLKELHTDVPKHRISETEVFVDILGQEVVDEFPWQNKTRPSTEDLLEGVLRRTWRPALSVVGANGLPPSENAGNVLR
;
A
#
# COMPACT_ATOMS: atom_id res chain seq x y z
N LEU A 1 9.54 8.16 20.52
CA LEU A 1 8.95 7.20 21.45
C LEU A 1 8.37 7.93 22.66
N VAL A 2 7.06 7.85 22.86
CA VAL A 2 6.35 8.30 24.05
C VAL A 2 6.12 7.09 24.94
N ASP A 3 6.28 7.26 26.26
CA ASP A 3 6.17 6.18 27.23
C ASP A 3 5.25 6.64 28.36
N ILE A 4 4.08 6.04 28.44
CA ILE A 4 3.01 6.38 29.36
C ILE A 4 2.89 5.27 30.39
N PRO A 5 3.24 5.53 31.66
CA PRO A 5 3.16 4.51 32.71
C PRO A 5 1.72 4.00 32.88
N GLY A 6 1.59 2.69 33.04
CA GLY A 6 0.30 2.07 33.35
C GLY A 6 0.00 2.06 34.84
N THR A 7 -1.28 1.91 35.17
CA THR A 7 -1.78 1.70 36.52
C THR A 7 -2.11 0.23 36.80
N LYS A 8 -2.13 -0.60 35.76
CA LYS A 8 -2.32 -2.07 35.85
C LYS A 8 -1.26 -2.79 35.00
N GLY A 9 -1.19 -4.10 35.11
CA GLY A 9 -0.30 -4.93 34.29
C GLY A 9 -0.62 -4.87 32.81
N GLY A 10 0.38 -5.11 32.00
CA GLY A 10 0.30 -5.13 30.54
C GLY A 10 1.15 -4.05 29.86
N ASN A 11 1.43 -4.24 28.57
CA ASN A 11 2.25 -3.38 27.74
C ASN A 11 1.67 -3.30 26.32
N ILE A 12 1.25 -2.12 25.91
CA ILE A 12 0.69 -1.86 24.56
C ILE A 12 1.69 -0.99 23.79
N LEU A 13 1.97 -1.39 22.57
CA LEU A 13 2.73 -0.60 21.61
C LEU A 13 1.78 -0.07 20.53
N MET A 14 1.68 1.25 20.41
CA MET A 14 1.00 1.92 19.32
C MET A 14 2.03 2.43 18.32
N TYR A 15 1.82 2.18 17.04
CA TYR A 15 2.74 2.55 15.98
C TYR A 15 2.02 3.40 14.92
N GLY A 16 2.78 4.32 14.35
CA GLY A 16 2.40 5.13 13.20
C GLY A 16 3.61 5.88 12.65
N HIS A 17 3.42 6.67 11.60
CA HIS A 17 4.48 7.48 11.00
C HIS A 17 4.05 8.93 10.75
N LEU A 18 5.02 9.82 10.52
CA LEU A 18 4.76 11.25 10.28
C LEU A 18 5.42 11.81 9.02
N ASP A 19 6.22 11.03 8.31
CA ASP A 19 6.62 11.38 6.95
C ASP A 19 5.45 11.24 5.97
N LYS A 20 5.59 11.76 4.78
CA LYS A 20 4.48 11.94 3.84
C LYS A 20 4.89 11.57 2.44
N GLN A 21 3.95 10.99 1.70
CA GLN A 21 4.06 10.85 0.25
C GLN A 21 4.20 12.23 -0.43
N PRO A 22 4.79 12.28 -1.63
CA PRO A 22 4.85 13.50 -2.44
C PRO A 22 3.48 14.16 -2.66
N GLU A 23 3.51 15.39 -3.13
CA GLU A 23 2.32 16.24 -3.31
C GLU A 23 1.22 15.61 -4.14
N MET A 24 1.59 14.87 -5.21
CA MET A 24 0.70 14.33 -6.23
C MET A 24 -0.10 15.42 -6.95
N GLU A 25 -0.82 15.04 -8.00
CA GLU A 25 -1.68 15.91 -8.79
C GLU A 25 -3.16 15.53 -8.63
N GLY A 26 -4.07 16.32 -9.20
CA GLY A 26 -5.50 15.99 -9.22
C GLY A 26 -6.29 16.45 -8.00
N TRP A 27 -5.75 17.36 -7.19
CA TRP A 27 -6.49 17.98 -6.08
C TRP A 27 -7.70 18.75 -6.56
N ASN A 28 -8.81 18.63 -5.85
CA ASN A 28 -10.02 19.39 -6.15
C ASN A 28 -9.82 20.90 -5.95
N ASN A 29 -10.59 21.73 -6.67
CA ASN A 29 -10.51 23.19 -6.53
C ASN A 29 -10.65 23.64 -5.07
N GLY A 30 -9.71 24.46 -4.64
CA GLY A 30 -9.64 24.97 -3.26
C GLY A 30 -9.05 23.98 -2.24
N MET A 31 -8.56 22.83 -2.69
CA MET A 31 -7.86 21.86 -1.88
C MET A 31 -6.41 21.70 -2.37
N GLY A 32 -5.54 21.22 -1.50
CA GLY A 32 -4.14 21.00 -1.85
C GLY A 32 -3.43 20.17 -0.77
N PRO A 33 -2.22 19.70 -1.07
CA PRO A 33 -1.51 18.80 -0.15
C PRO A 33 -1.18 19.47 1.19
N TRP A 34 -0.74 20.72 1.17
CA TRP A 34 -0.19 21.42 2.34
C TRP A 34 -1.11 22.49 2.92
N THR A 35 -2.33 22.60 2.41
CA THR A 35 -3.33 23.52 2.94
C THR A 35 -4.51 22.70 3.47
N PRO A 36 -4.63 22.51 4.78
CA PRO A 36 -5.71 21.71 5.36
C PRO A 36 -7.06 22.42 5.15
N VAL A 37 -8.03 21.67 4.65
CA VAL A 37 -9.40 22.16 4.43
C VAL A 37 -10.37 21.23 5.15
N ILE A 38 -11.26 21.80 5.97
CA ILE A 38 -12.40 21.07 6.54
C ILE A 38 -13.62 21.37 5.69
N LYS A 39 -14.21 20.32 5.12
CA LYS A 39 -15.42 20.39 4.32
C LYS A 39 -16.28 19.16 4.58
N ASP A 40 -17.57 19.36 4.81
CA ASP A 40 -18.54 18.28 5.06
C ASP A 40 -18.04 17.32 6.19
N GLU A 41 -17.57 17.91 7.30
CA GLU A 41 -16.99 17.22 8.47
C GLU A 41 -15.77 16.35 8.20
N LYS A 42 -15.13 16.50 7.02
CA LYS A 42 -13.92 15.79 6.63
C LYS A 42 -12.74 16.74 6.51
N LEU A 43 -11.59 16.31 7.00
CA LEU A 43 -10.32 17.00 6.84
C LEU A 43 -9.62 16.51 5.57
N TYR A 44 -9.30 17.43 4.68
CA TYR A 44 -8.57 17.19 3.43
C TYR A 44 -7.16 17.75 3.53
N GLY A 45 -6.17 16.99 3.11
CA GLY A 45 -4.76 17.37 3.09
C GLY A 45 -3.87 16.13 3.04
N ARG A 46 -2.63 16.31 2.59
CA ARG A 46 -1.64 15.22 2.55
C ARG A 46 -1.29 14.81 4.00
N GLY A 47 -1.28 13.50 4.28
CA GLY A 47 -0.90 12.95 5.56
C GLY A 47 -1.96 13.10 6.66
N GLY A 48 -3.19 13.50 6.32
CA GLY A 48 -4.30 13.52 7.28
C GLY A 48 -4.77 12.12 7.65
N ALA A 49 -4.81 11.21 6.69
CA ALA A 49 -5.14 9.80 6.87
C ALA A 49 -3.91 8.90 6.86
N ASP A 50 -2.94 9.21 6.03
CA ASP A 50 -1.72 8.43 5.83
C ASP A 50 -0.50 9.31 6.16
N ASP A 51 0.10 9.22 7.36
CA ASP A 51 -0.48 8.65 8.57
C ASP A 51 -0.47 9.69 9.73
N GLY A 52 -0.62 10.95 9.45
CA GLY A 52 -0.53 11.99 10.48
C GLY A 52 -1.52 11.85 11.65
N TYR A 53 -2.61 11.12 11.47
CA TYR A 53 -3.63 10.98 12.52
C TYR A 53 -3.19 10.02 13.65
N ALA A 54 -2.30 9.06 13.40
CA ALA A 54 -1.95 7.99 14.34
C ALA A 54 -1.48 8.52 15.69
N LEU A 55 -0.58 9.51 15.70
CA LEU A 55 -0.11 10.12 16.94
C LEU A 55 -1.27 10.76 17.73
N PHE A 56 -2.09 11.54 17.05
CA PHE A 56 -3.20 12.27 17.69
C PHE A 56 -4.31 11.32 18.15
N ALA A 57 -4.66 10.32 17.35
CA ALA A 57 -5.63 9.29 17.72
C ALA A 57 -5.16 8.50 18.96
N SER A 58 -3.90 8.12 19.01
CA SER A 58 -3.29 7.46 20.17
C SER A 58 -3.40 8.32 21.43
N LEU A 59 -3.05 9.60 21.35
CA LEU A 59 -3.15 10.52 22.48
C LEU A 59 -4.60 10.77 22.91
N CYS A 60 -5.52 10.93 21.95
CA CYS A 60 -6.94 11.07 22.26
C CYS A 60 -7.51 9.83 22.97
N ALA A 61 -7.14 8.63 22.52
CA ALA A 61 -7.56 7.40 23.16
C ALA A 61 -7.05 7.30 24.62
N VAL A 62 -5.77 7.65 24.84
CA VAL A 62 -5.18 7.66 26.18
C VAL A 62 -5.87 8.70 27.07
N ASN A 63 -6.09 9.92 26.59
CA ASN A 63 -6.77 10.97 27.33
C ASN A 63 -8.21 10.55 27.69
N ALA A 64 -8.93 9.92 26.75
CA ALA A 64 -10.29 9.43 27.01
C ALA A 64 -10.34 8.37 28.12
N LEU A 65 -9.31 7.55 28.27
CA LEU A 65 -9.20 6.61 29.37
C LEU A 65 -8.91 7.33 30.71
N PHE A 66 -8.04 8.31 30.69
CA PHE A 66 -7.70 9.10 31.88
C PHE A 66 -8.88 9.94 32.38
N ASP A 67 -9.62 10.59 31.46
CA ASP A 67 -10.79 11.39 31.81
C ASP A 67 -11.89 10.54 32.47
N GLN A 68 -11.94 9.26 32.15
CA GLN A 68 -12.87 8.30 32.75
C GLN A 68 -12.30 7.62 34.01
N ASN A 69 -11.09 7.97 34.45
CA ASN A 69 -10.38 7.34 35.56
C ASN A 69 -10.25 5.81 35.42
N LEU A 70 -10.06 5.33 34.18
CA LEU A 70 -9.88 3.90 33.91
C LEU A 70 -8.42 3.49 34.12
N GLU A 71 -8.23 2.32 34.71
CA GLU A 71 -6.91 1.70 34.81
C GLU A 71 -6.40 1.31 33.42
N THR A 72 -5.15 1.68 33.14
CA THR A 72 -4.52 1.41 31.85
C THR A 72 -3.28 0.53 32.01
N PRO A 73 -2.97 -0.35 31.04
CA PRO A 73 -1.64 -0.93 30.95
C PRO A 73 -0.62 0.18 30.57
N ARG A 74 0.66 -0.15 30.65
CA ARG A 74 1.67 0.74 30.09
C ARG A 74 1.44 0.90 28.58
N ILE A 75 1.49 2.13 28.07
CA ILE A 75 1.28 2.44 26.66
C ILE A 75 2.53 3.11 26.12
N LEU A 76 3.05 2.56 25.04
CA LEU A 76 4.14 3.13 24.26
C LEU A 76 3.59 3.60 22.92
N ILE A 77 3.96 4.81 22.50
CA ILE A 77 3.64 5.30 21.16
C ILE A 77 4.97 5.46 20.43
N PHE A 78 5.17 4.70 19.39
CA PHE A 78 6.35 4.72 18.53
C PHE A 78 5.97 5.33 17.20
N ILE A 79 6.60 6.46 16.85
CA ILE A 79 6.37 7.17 15.60
C ILE A 79 7.67 7.22 14.82
N GLU A 80 7.65 6.77 13.58
CA GLU A 80 8.77 6.88 12.65
C GLU A 80 8.58 8.03 11.64
N PHE A 81 9.64 8.32 10.88
CA PHE A 81 9.69 9.43 9.93
C PHE A 81 10.31 9.03 8.59
N CYS A 82 10.25 7.74 8.24
CA CYS A 82 10.78 7.21 6.98
C CYS A 82 9.99 5.99 6.46
N GLU A 83 8.73 5.82 6.89
CA GLU A 83 7.86 4.73 6.46
C GLU A 83 7.66 4.76 4.95
N GLU A 84 7.34 5.92 4.41
CA GLU A 84 7.05 6.16 2.99
C GLU A 84 8.29 5.96 2.07
N SER A 85 9.46 5.83 2.67
CA SER A 85 10.72 5.47 2.00
C SER A 85 11.11 4.00 2.21
N GLY A 86 10.21 3.17 2.79
CA GLY A 86 10.43 1.76 3.08
C GLY A 86 11.11 1.48 4.42
N SER A 87 10.96 2.38 5.38
CA SER A 87 11.42 2.23 6.78
C SER A 87 12.90 1.84 6.95
N PRO A 88 13.86 2.43 6.22
CA PRO A 88 15.26 2.00 6.28
C PRO A 88 15.86 2.10 7.69
N ASP A 89 15.41 3.04 8.49
CA ASP A 89 15.93 3.31 9.82
C ASP A 89 15.17 2.59 10.94
N LEU A 90 13.96 2.08 10.67
CA LEU A 90 13.10 1.45 11.67
C LEU A 90 13.77 0.30 12.41
N PRO A 91 14.43 -0.68 11.75
CA PRO A 91 15.09 -1.79 12.44
C PRO A 91 16.13 -1.30 13.46
N HIS A 92 16.93 -0.30 13.08
CA HIS A 92 17.94 0.28 13.98
C HIS A 92 17.32 0.91 15.24
N TYR A 93 16.25 1.68 15.08
CA TYR A 93 15.57 2.31 16.20
C TYR A 93 14.80 1.32 17.06
N MET A 94 14.21 0.29 16.47
CA MET A 94 13.57 -0.79 17.21
C MET A 94 14.58 -1.53 18.10
N ASP A 95 15.75 -1.86 17.57
CA ASP A 95 16.84 -2.47 18.35
C ASP A 95 17.30 -1.55 19.48
N LYS A 96 17.53 -0.28 19.19
CA LYS A 96 17.99 0.70 20.16
C LYS A 96 16.98 0.97 21.28
N CYS A 97 15.69 0.92 20.96
CA CYS A 97 14.60 1.10 21.90
C CYS A 97 14.09 -0.20 22.53
N SER A 98 14.63 -1.35 22.15
CA SER A 98 14.13 -2.67 22.53
C SER A 98 13.93 -2.85 24.04
N LYS A 99 14.90 -2.40 24.85
CA LYS A 99 14.79 -2.48 26.32
C LYS A 99 13.65 -1.61 26.88
N ARG A 100 13.34 -0.48 26.24
CA ARG A 100 12.23 0.41 26.63
C ARG A 100 10.91 -0.15 26.14
N ILE A 101 10.87 -0.68 24.94
CA ILE A 101 9.67 -1.29 24.36
C ILE A 101 9.29 -2.54 25.18
N GLY A 102 10.26 -3.38 25.50
CA GLY A 102 10.01 -4.65 26.19
C GLY A 102 9.27 -5.63 25.29
N ASN A 103 8.39 -6.43 25.89
CA ASN A 103 7.51 -7.36 25.18
C ASN A 103 6.08 -6.80 25.19
N PRO A 104 5.59 -6.24 24.10
CA PRO A 104 4.19 -5.80 24.04
C PRO A 104 3.23 -7.00 24.05
N ASP A 105 2.17 -6.91 24.83
CA ASP A 105 1.04 -7.85 24.80
C ASP A 105 0.13 -7.60 23.60
N LEU A 106 0.12 -6.33 23.11
CA LEU A 106 -0.66 -5.89 21.95
C LEU A 106 0.12 -4.84 21.19
N VAL A 107 0.14 -4.97 19.87
CA VAL A 107 0.64 -3.97 18.95
C VAL A 107 -0.53 -3.43 18.13
N ILE A 108 -0.70 -2.11 18.09
CA ILE A 108 -1.72 -1.41 17.32
C ILE A 108 -1.02 -0.55 16.28
N CYS A 109 -1.13 -0.92 15.01
CA CYS A 109 -0.65 -0.11 13.90
C CYS A 109 -1.82 0.72 13.35
N LEU A 110 -1.69 2.03 13.40
CA LEU A 110 -2.73 2.97 12.96
C LEU A 110 -2.44 3.48 11.55
N ASP A 111 -2.13 2.57 10.64
CA ASP A 111 -1.76 2.84 9.27
C ASP A 111 -2.54 1.92 8.33
N SER A 112 -3.85 2.09 8.35
CA SER A 112 -4.75 1.30 7.52
C SER A 112 -6.03 2.08 7.21
N GLY A 113 -6.55 1.89 5.99
CA GLY A 113 -7.80 2.48 5.56
C GLY A 113 -9.02 1.88 6.26
N ALA A 114 -10.12 2.62 6.25
CA ALA A 114 -11.42 2.16 6.67
C ALA A 114 -12.36 2.01 5.48
N GLY A 115 -13.23 1.02 5.50
CA GLY A 115 -14.22 0.81 4.44
C GLY A 115 -15.30 1.89 4.42
N ASP A 116 -15.67 2.43 5.58
CA ASP A 116 -16.60 3.56 5.72
C ASP A 116 -16.33 4.34 7.02
N TYR A 117 -17.04 5.47 7.21
CA TYR A 117 -16.94 6.31 8.41
C TYR A 117 -17.92 5.93 9.54
N LYS A 118 -18.63 4.81 9.41
CA LYS A 118 -19.70 4.43 10.37
C LYS A 118 -19.32 3.25 11.25
N ARG A 119 -18.37 2.42 10.77
CA ARG A 119 -17.97 1.17 11.42
C ARG A 119 -16.53 1.23 11.86
N PHE A 120 -16.23 0.49 12.92
CA PHE A 120 -14.86 0.23 13.30
C PHE A 120 -14.31 -0.89 12.41
N TRP A 121 -13.30 -0.54 11.60
CA TRP A 121 -12.61 -1.46 10.71
C TRP A 121 -11.27 -1.89 11.27
N THR A 122 -10.95 -3.16 11.16
CA THR A 122 -9.64 -3.70 11.54
C THR A 122 -9.04 -4.49 10.39
N THR A 123 -7.82 -4.16 10.01
CA THR A 123 -7.02 -4.97 9.09
C THR A 123 -6.40 -6.13 9.88
N THR A 124 -6.75 -7.34 9.53
CA THR A 124 -6.39 -8.56 10.29
C THR A 124 -5.33 -9.39 9.61
N SER A 125 -4.95 -9.05 8.38
CA SER A 125 -3.85 -9.67 7.63
C SER A 125 -3.38 -8.76 6.51
N LEU A 126 -2.11 -8.93 6.11
CA LEU A 126 -1.49 -8.25 4.98
C LEU A 126 -0.95 -9.29 4.02
N ARG A 127 -1.01 -9.00 2.72
CA ARG A 127 -0.29 -9.79 1.71
C ARG A 127 1.19 -9.45 1.72
N GLY A 128 2.03 -10.41 1.30
CA GLY A 128 3.46 -10.18 1.11
C GLY A 128 3.75 -9.37 -0.16
N LEU A 129 4.98 -8.86 -0.22
CA LEU A 129 5.52 -8.16 -1.38
C LEU A 129 6.89 -8.73 -1.74
N VAL A 130 7.14 -8.92 -3.03
CA VAL A 130 8.46 -9.16 -3.58
C VAL A 130 8.64 -8.31 -4.83
N GLY A 131 9.77 -7.63 -4.92
CA GLY A 131 10.11 -6.78 -6.07
C GLY A 131 11.43 -7.20 -6.71
N CYS A 132 11.52 -7.03 -8.02
CA CYS A 132 12.75 -7.24 -8.75
C CYS A 132 12.84 -6.32 -9.97
N SER A 133 14.05 -6.19 -10.52
CA SER A 133 14.27 -5.50 -11.79
C SER A 133 14.51 -6.52 -12.88
N LEU A 134 13.68 -6.52 -13.91
CA LEU A 134 13.87 -7.30 -15.13
C LEU A 134 14.70 -6.46 -16.12
N LYS A 135 15.92 -6.90 -16.41
CA LYS A 135 16.80 -6.27 -17.41
C LYS A 135 16.88 -7.12 -18.66
N VAL A 136 16.53 -6.54 -19.80
CA VAL A 136 16.64 -7.17 -21.12
C VAL A 136 17.62 -6.35 -21.96
N GLY A 137 18.79 -6.91 -22.28
CA GLY A 137 19.80 -6.34 -23.18
C GLY A 137 19.92 -7.18 -24.43
N VAL A 138 19.91 -6.54 -25.60
CA VAL A 138 20.03 -7.21 -26.92
C VAL A 138 21.26 -6.73 -27.66
N LEU A 139 21.59 -5.45 -27.53
CA LEU A 139 22.75 -4.82 -28.13
C LEU A 139 23.54 -4.08 -27.04
N GLU A 140 24.82 -3.86 -27.29
CA GLU A 140 25.67 -3.07 -26.39
C GLU A 140 25.37 -1.57 -26.51
N GLU A 141 24.96 -1.13 -27.72
CA GLU A 141 24.56 0.25 -28.00
C GLU A 141 23.35 0.31 -28.94
N GLY A 142 22.71 1.47 -29.00
CA GLY A 142 21.58 1.69 -29.90
C GLY A 142 22.04 1.79 -31.34
N VAL A 143 21.32 1.19 -32.30
CA VAL A 143 21.59 1.20 -33.71
C VAL A 143 20.42 1.76 -34.52
N HIS A 144 20.69 2.19 -35.76
CA HIS A 144 19.66 2.72 -36.65
C HIS A 144 18.63 1.62 -36.99
N SER A 145 17.36 1.90 -36.70
CA SER A 145 16.26 0.93 -36.84
C SER A 145 16.03 0.46 -38.27
N GLY A 146 16.32 1.31 -39.28
CA GLY A 146 16.17 0.97 -40.68
C GLY A 146 17.09 -0.18 -41.15
N GLY A 147 18.27 -0.32 -40.53
CA GLY A 147 19.21 -1.42 -40.84
C GLY A 147 19.04 -2.64 -39.92
N ALA A 148 18.37 -2.50 -38.79
CA ALA A 148 18.37 -3.52 -37.75
C ALA A 148 16.99 -4.15 -37.51
N SER A 149 15.91 -3.43 -37.77
CA SER A 149 14.55 -3.93 -37.51
C SER A 149 14.23 -5.20 -38.32
N GLY A 150 13.70 -6.18 -37.63
CA GLY A 150 13.40 -7.49 -38.22
C GLY A 150 14.60 -8.48 -38.19
N HIS A 151 15.84 -7.99 -38.14
CA HIS A 151 17.04 -8.81 -37.96
C HIS A 151 17.44 -8.91 -36.48
N VAL A 152 17.54 -7.76 -35.79
CA VAL A 152 17.82 -7.73 -34.37
C VAL A 152 16.55 -8.00 -33.58
N PRO A 153 16.55 -8.91 -32.58
CA PRO A 153 15.42 -9.15 -31.73
C PRO A 153 14.99 -7.88 -30.93
N SER A 154 13.71 -7.64 -30.81
CA SER A 154 13.19 -6.54 -29.98
C SER A 154 13.33 -6.85 -28.49
N SER A 155 14.07 -6.02 -27.74
CA SER A 155 14.19 -6.11 -26.28
C SER A 155 12.82 -6.00 -25.60
N PHE A 156 11.95 -5.11 -26.10
CA PHE A 156 10.59 -4.94 -25.58
C PHE A 156 9.71 -6.18 -25.81
N ARG A 157 9.83 -6.85 -26.96
CA ARG A 157 9.12 -8.11 -27.20
C ARG A 157 9.60 -9.20 -26.24
N ILE A 158 10.93 -9.29 -26.01
CA ILE A 158 11.47 -10.27 -25.07
C ILE A 158 10.97 -9.99 -23.66
N ALA A 159 10.97 -8.72 -23.22
CA ALA A 159 10.42 -8.34 -21.92
C ALA A 159 8.96 -8.80 -21.76
N ARG A 160 8.10 -8.52 -22.76
CA ARG A 160 6.70 -8.99 -22.74
C ARG A 160 6.59 -10.52 -22.65
N GLN A 161 7.40 -11.25 -23.44
CA GLN A 161 7.41 -12.71 -23.38
C GLN A 161 7.83 -13.28 -22.03
N LEU A 162 8.76 -12.60 -21.35
CA LEU A 162 9.16 -12.98 -19.98
C LEU A 162 8.06 -12.71 -18.98
N LEU A 163 7.39 -11.56 -19.06
CA LEU A 163 6.23 -11.24 -18.22
C LEU A 163 5.09 -12.24 -18.45
N SER A 164 4.79 -12.59 -19.70
CA SER A 164 3.77 -13.60 -20.04
C SER A 164 4.07 -15.03 -19.55
N ARG A 165 5.29 -15.29 -19.06
CA ARG A 165 5.60 -16.55 -18.34
C ARG A 165 5.17 -16.48 -16.87
N LEU A 166 5.11 -15.28 -16.30
CA LEU A 166 4.73 -15.05 -14.91
C LEU A 166 3.21 -14.94 -14.76
N GLU A 167 2.56 -14.23 -15.66
CA GLU A 167 1.11 -14.02 -15.64
C GLU A 167 0.44 -14.43 -16.96
N ASP A 168 -0.84 -14.69 -16.91
CA ASP A 168 -1.67 -14.82 -18.10
C ASP A 168 -2.07 -13.44 -18.61
N GLU A 169 -1.70 -13.12 -19.84
CA GLU A 169 -1.91 -11.80 -20.45
C GLU A 169 -3.38 -11.43 -20.68
N ASN A 170 -4.30 -12.40 -20.63
CA ASN A 170 -5.73 -12.16 -20.81
C ASN A 170 -6.47 -11.98 -19.48
N THR A 171 -6.05 -12.72 -18.45
CA THR A 171 -6.75 -12.75 -17.16
C THR A 171 -6.00 -12.00 -16.05
N GLY A 172 -4.68 -11.75 -16.21
CA GLY A 172 -3.80 -11.20 -15.18
C GLY A 172 -3.50 -12.20 -14.06
N GLU A 173 -3.86 -13.48 -14.22
CA GLU A 173 -3.57 -14.49 -13.20
C GLU A 173 -2.10 -14.91 -13.22
N ILE A 174 -1.51 -15.02 -12.05
CA ILE A 174 -0.13 -15.48 -11.90
C ILE A 174 -0.06 -16.98 -12.15
N LYS A 175 0.84 -17.39 -13.05
CA LYS A 175 1.04 -18.80 -13.46
C LYS A 175 1.89 -19.61 -12.50
N LEU A 176 2.69 -18.95 -11.67
CA LEU A 176 3.60 -19.60 -10.73
C LEU A 176 2.84 -20.09 -9.50
N LYS A 177 2.67 -21.39 -9.38
CA LYS A 177 1.92 -22.02 -8.28
C LYS A 177 2.50 -21.71 -6.90
N GLU A 178 3.81 -21.52 -6.84
CA GLU A 178 4.56 -21.21 -5.62
C GLU A 178 4.19 -19.87 -5.00
N LEU A 179 3.58 -18.97 -5.77
CA LEU A 179 3.12 -17.66 -5.30
C LEU A 179 1.66 -17.69 -4.83
N HIS A 180 0.95 -18.80 -5.05
CA HIS A 180 -0.41 -18.95 -4.59
C HIS A 180 -0.45 -19.55 -3.19
N THR A 181 -1.45 -19.14 -2.43
CA THR A 181 -1.79 -19.74 -1.14
C THR A 181 -3.29 -19.96 -1.05
N ASP A 182 -3.68 -20.99 -0.31
CA ASP A 182 -5.10 -21.24 -0.05
C ASP A 182 -5.63 -20.13 0.86
N VAL A 183 -6.76 -19.55 0.45
CA VAL A 183 -7.44 -18.55 1.29
C VAL A 183 -8.16 -19.29 2.41
N PRO A 184 -7.86 -19.00 3.69
CA PRO A 184 -8.56 -19.64 4.80
C PRO A 184 -10.08 -19.34 4.75
N LYS A 185 -10.90 -20.33 5.09
CA LYS A 185 -12.36 -20.21 5.01
C LYS A 185 -12.92 -19.01 5.77
N HIS A 186 -12.38 -18.74 6.95
CA HIS A 186 -12.81 -17.57 7.74
C HIS A 186 -12.50 -16.24 7.03
N ARG A 187 -11.41 -16.17 6.24
CA ARG A 187 -11.08 -14.97 5.45
C ARG A 187 -12.02 -14.76 4.28
N ILE A 188 -12.48 -15.86 3.66
CA ILE A 188 -13.52 -15.80 2.64
C ILE A 188 -14.80 -15.23 3.26
N SER A 189 -15.24 -15.77 4.42
CA SER A 189 -16.44 -15.27 5.11
C SER A 189 -16.32 -13.81 5.57
N GLU A 190 -15.15 -13.39 6.03
CA GLU A 190 -14.89 -11.97 6.34
C GLU A 190 -15.00 -11.08 5.09
N THR A 191 -14.49 -11.57 3.96
CA THR A 191 -14.57 -10.86 2.67
C THR A 191 -16.01 -10.81 2.15
N GLU A 192 -16.80 -11.85 2.32
CA GLU A 192 -18.24 -11.85 2.01
C GLU A 192 -18.95 -10.74 2.79
N VAL A 193 -18.73 -10.65 4.10
CA VAL A 193 -19.31 -9.59 4.94
C VAL A 193 -18.83 -8.20 4.50
N PHE A 194 -17.55 -8.05 4.15
CA PHE A 194 -16.99 -6.80 3.64
C PHE A 194 -17.70 -6.35 2.35
N VAL A 195 -17.88 -7.27 1.42
CA VAL A 195 -18.58 -7.02 0.14
C VAL A 195 -20.07 -6.75 0.35
N ASP A 196 -20.74 -7.46 1.27
CA ASP A 196 -22.14 -7.22 1.60
C ASP A 196 -22.37 -5.82 2.17
N ILE A 197 -21.38 -5.29 2.90
CA ILE A 197 -21.45 -3.95 3.51
C ILE A 197 -21.19 -2.85 2.47
N LEU A 198 -20.16 -2.98 1.66
CA LEU A 198 -19.68 -1.93 0.75
C LEU A 198 -20.30 -2.04 -0.66
N GLY A 199 -20.69 -3.23 -1.08
CA GLY A 199 -21.28 -3.45 -2.39
C GLY A 199 -20.40 -2.92 -3.52
N GLN A 200 -20.99 -2.12 -4.41
CA GLN A 200 -20.29 -1.55 -5.57
C GLN A 200 -19.18 -0.57 -5.21
N GLU A 201 -19.16 -0.02 -4.00
CA GLU A 201 -18.12 0.90 -3.54
C GLU A 201 -16.71 0.29 -3.62
N VAL A 202 -16.60 -1.07 -3.48
CA VAL A 202 -15.29 -1.77 -3.63
C VAL A 202 -14.68 -1.64 -5.04
N VAL A 203 -15.47 -1.24 -6.02
CA VAL A 203 -15.04 -0.97 -7.40
C VAL A 203 -14.98 0.53 -7.66
N ASP A 204 -16.00 1.27 -7.22
CA ASP A 204 -16.17 2.68 -7.52
C ASP A 204 -15.13 3.58 -6.79
N GLU A 205 -14.44 3.04 -5.78
CA GLU A 205 -13.32 3.72 -5.12
C GLU A 205 -12.14 4.04 -6.07
N PHE A 206 -12.01 3.29 -7.19
CA PHE A 206 -10.91 3.49 -8.15
C PHE A 206 -11.31 4.49 -9.25
N PRO A 207 -10.41 5.41 -9.62
CA PRO A 207 -10.69 6.43 -10.65
C PRO A 207 -10.58 5.85 -12.06
N TRP A 208 -11.53 4.99 -12.43
CA TRP A 208 -11.57 4.31 -13.71
C TRP A 208 -11.54 5.29 -14.89
N GLN A 209 -10.68 5.03 -15.87
CA GLN A 209 -10.63 5.85 -17.08
C GLN A 209 -11.60 5.33 -18.15
N ASN A 210 -12.49 6.18 -18.63
CA ASN A 210 -13.42 5.90 -19.72
C ASN A 210 -14.29 4.63 -19.49
N LYS A 211 -14.09 3.61 -20.35
CA LYS A 211 -14.82 2.35 -20.34
C LYS A 211 -14.01 1.20 -19.71
N THR A 212 -12.91 1.52 -19.03
CA THR A 212 -12.12 0.51 -18.33
C THR A 212 -12.98 -0.15 -17.25
N ARG A 213 -12.81 -1.43 -17.08
CA ARG A 213 -13.55 -2.24 -16.13
C ARG A 213 -12.59 -2.99 -15.21
N PRO A 214 -13.04 -3.41 -14.03
CA PRO A 214 -12.23 -4.28 -13.18
C PRO A 214 -11.93 -5.62 -13.89
N SER A 215 -10.89 -6.30 -13.46
CA SER A 215 -10.48 -7.61 -14.00
C SER A 215 -11.48 -8.73 -13.74
N THR A 216 -12.45 -8.52 -12.87
CA THR A 216 -13.59 -9.40 -12.61
C THR A 216 -14.80 -8.58 -12.19
N GLU A 217 -16.00 -9.01 -12.57
CA GLU A 217 -17.28 -8.42 -12.13
C GLU A 217 -17.75 -9.02 -10.80
N ASP A 218 -17.17 -10.12 -10.38
CA ASP A 218 -17.42 -10.73 -9.07
C ASP A 218 -16.71 -9.90 -7.97
N LEU A 219 -17.49 -9.24 -7.14
CA LEU A 219 -16.97 -8.34 -6.08
C LEU A 219 -16.15 -9.11 -5.03
N LEU A 220 -16.58 -10.32 -4.67
CA LEU A 220 -15.84 -11.16 -3.71
C LEU A 220 -14.48 -11.54 -4.27
N GLU A 221 -14.42 -12.05 -5.49
CA GLU A 221 -13.17 -12.39 -6.15
C GLU A 221 -12.30 -11.14 -6.38
N GLY A 222 -12.90 -9.99 -6.70
CA GLY A 222 -12.21 -8.71 -6.83
C GLY A 222 -11.46 -8.30 -5.56
N VAL A 223 -12.11 -8.41 -4.42
CA VAL A 223 -11.47 -8.14 -3.11
C VAL A 223 -10.41 -9.20 -2.79
N LEU A 224 -10.67 -10.48 -3.05
CA LEU A 224 -9.68 -11.54 -2.85
C LEU A 224 -8.45 -11.37 -3.76
N ARG A 225 -8.60 -10.88 -4.98
CA ARG A 225 -7.48 -10.57 -5.90
C ARG A 225 -6.56 -9.48 -5.35
N ARG A 226 -7.10 -8.49 -4.66
CA ARG A 226 -6.29 -7.41 -4.06
C ARG A 226 -5.74 -7.73 -2.67
N THR A 227 -6.26 -8.75 -1.98
CA THR A 227 -5.89 -9.04 -0.58
C THR A 227 -5.18 -10.37 -0.36
N TRP A 228 -5.47 -11.38 -1.20
CA TRP A 228 -4.97 -12.75 -1.02
C TRP A 228 -4.31 -13.34 -2.26
N ARG A 229 -4.86 -13.08 -3.45
CA ARG A 229 -4.31 -13.64 -4.68
C ARG A 229 -3.03 -12.92 -5.08
N PRO A 230 -2.04 -13.62 -5.67
CA PRO A 230 -0.86 -12.96 -6.20
C PRO A 230 -1.24 -12.09 -7.41
N ALA A 231 -0.57 -10.95 -7.54
CA ALA A 231 -0.73 -10.05 -8.69
C ALA A 231 0.63 -9.48 -9.09
N LEU A 232 0.81 -9.23 -10.38
CA LEU A 232 2.00 -8.57 -10.91
C LEU A 232 1.69 -7.11 -11.25
N SER A 233 2.55 -6.20 -10.79
CA SER A 233 2.48 -4.80 -11.16
C SER A 233 3.83 -4.32 -11.66
N VAL A 234 3.86 -3.69 -12.84
CA VAL A 234 5.04 -2.99 -13.34
C VAL A 234 4.95 -1.54 -12.86
N VAL A 235 5.79 -1.20 -11.89
CA VAL A 235 5.75 0.11 -11.21
C VAL A 235 6.77 1.10 -11.75
N GLY A 236 7.62 0.70 -12.70
CA GLY A 236 8.59 1.57 -13.34
C GLY A 236 9.26 0.91 -14.53
N ALA A 237 9.76 1.71 -15.46
CA ALA A 237 10.50 1.24 -16.62
C ALA A 237 11.58 2.25 -17.01
N ASN A 238 12.76 1.75 -17.36
CA ASN A 238 13.89 2.51 -17.89
C ASN A 238 14.32 1.96 -19.25
N GLY A 239 15.13 2.70 -19.97
CA GLY A 239 15.76 2.26 -21.22
C GLY A 239 15.07 2.69 -22.50
N LEU A 240 13.83 3.21 -22.40
CA LEU A 240 13.15 3.88 -23.50
C LEU A 240 13.08 5.39 -23.23
N PRO A 241 13.41 6.25 -24.21
CA PRO A 241 13.23 7.69 -24.04
C PRO A 241 11.75 8.05 -23.99
N PRO A 242 11.40 9.22 -23.42
CA PRO A 242 10.07 9.79 -23.57
C PRO A 242 9.68 9.89 -25.07
N SER A 243 8.39 9.81 -25.36
CA SER A 243 7.89 9.76 -26.76
C SER A 243 8.30 10.96 -27.60
N GLU A 244 8.40 12.13 -26.99
CA GLU A 244 8.87 13.38 -27.63
C GLU A 244 10.36 13.33 -28.01
N ASN A 245 11.13 12.45 -27.38
CA ASN A 245 12.56 12.20 -27.67
C ASN A 245 12.79 10.88 -28.42
N ALA A 246 11.72 10.23 -28.85
CA ALA A 246 11.79 9.00 -29.62
C ALA A 246 12.39 9.29 -31.02
N GLY A 247 13.18 8.35 -31.52
CA GLY A 247 13.81 8.42 -32.83
C GLY A 247 13.95 7.04 -33.46
N ASN A 248 14.60 6.99 -34.61
CA ASN A 248 14.81 5.76 -35.38
C ASN A 248 15.95 4.87 -34.83
N VAL A 249 16.03 4.75 -33.51
CA VAL A 249 17.06 3.95 -32.82
C VAL A 249 16.40 2.72 -32.18
N LEU A 250 16.88 1.53 -32.59
CA LEU A 250 16.61 0.27 -31.95
C LEU A 250 17.47 0.12 -30.69
N ARG A 251 16.88 -0.27 -29.58
CA ARG A 251 17.54 -0.41 -28.25
C ARG A 251 17.30 -1.79 -27.64
#